data_b82d2a32ce1e3e5277c73c8ea0043d21
#
_entry.id   b82d2a32ce1e3e5277c73c8ea0043d21
#
_cell.length_a   1.000
_cell.length_b   1.000
_cell.length_c   1.000
_cell.angle_alpha   90.00
_cell.angle_beta   90.00
_cell.angle_gamma   90.00
#
_symmetry.space_group_name_H-M   'P 1'
#
loop_
_entity.id
_entity.type
_entity.pdbx_description
1 polymer ?
#
loop_
_entity_poly.entity_id
_entity_poly.type
_entity_poly.pdbx_seq_one_letter_code
_entity_poly.pdbx_strand_id
1 'polypeptide(L)'
;MKKTLRLLTLPALAATTLLLNSCQTTTSGGTSGTAFSFDPPVTKPSNPSAVKVRISTSAQRLYVTEGDKVLLASPVAVGKASSPTPAGTHRIMSKTRHRRRVSSPGAGYPMTYWMSFYSAAYGMHWGFVKPYPCTAGCVRMPLKTAKKVFDMTRVGTPVIVTRSTPWDSSIGARLPTLDDSPLPNPPDGYMKSSKVFADQEQGKMWNFN
;
A
#
# COMPACT_ATOMS: atom_id res chain seq x y z
N MET A 1 -7.01 10.33 -89.56
CA MET A 1 -6.86 11.30 -88.46
C MET A 1 -7.29 10.59 -87.13
N LYS A 2 -6.29 10.13 -86.37
CA LYS A 2 -6.58 9.41 -85.05
C LYS A 2 -6.27 10.38 -83.95
N LYS A 3 -7.29 10.76 -83.15
CA LYS A 3 -7.14 11.57 -81.95
C LYS A 3 -6.85 10.64 -80.76
N THR A 4 -5.66 10.73 -80.21
CA THR A 4 -5.27 10.00 -78.95
C THR A 4 -5.71 10.82 -77.74
N LEU A 5 -6.59 10.23 -76.95
CA LEU A 5 -7.05 10.76 -75.66
C LEU A 5 -6.02 10.40 -74.58
N ARG A 6 -5.37 11.41 -74.00
CA ARG A 6 -4.46 11.19 -72.84
C ARG A 6 -5.26 11.17 -71.54
N LEU A 7 -5.22 10.04 -70.85
CA LEU A 7 -5.81 9.88 -69.52
C LEU A 7 -4.81 10.43 -68.48
N LEU A 8 -5.20 11.47 -67.78
CA LEU A 8 -4.43 12.00 -66.64
C LEU A 8 -4.76 11.17 -65.39
N THR A 9 -3.77 10.44 -64.90
CA THR A 9 -3.85 9.77 -63.61
C THR A 9 -3.38 10.73 -62.53
N LEU A 10 -4.26 11.10 -61.59
CA LEU A 10 -3.90 11.76 -60.32
C LEU A 10 -3.28 10.74 -59.35
N PRO A 11 -2.19 11.08 -58.67
CA PRO A 11 -1.72 10.25 -57.56
C PRO A 11 -2.57 10.52 -56.29
N ALA A 12 -3.12 9.45 -55.73
CA ALA A 12 -3.78 9.45 -54.43
C ALA A 12 -2.73 9.66 -53.33
N LEU A 13 -2.83 10.80 -52.62
CA LEU A 13 -2.00 11.10 -51.46
C LEU A 13 -2.54 10.27 -50.26
N ALA A 14 -1.88 9.18 -49.92
CA ALA A 14 -2.18 8.43 -48.70
C ALA A 14 -1.66 9.21 -47.50
N ALA A 15 -2.58 9.83 -46.76
CA ALA A 15 -2.27 10.42 -45.48
C ALA A 15 -2.10 9.32 -44.42
N THR A 16 -0.85 9.01 -44.12
CA THR A 16 -0.49 8.12 -42.98
C THR A 16 -0.65 8.93 -41.70
N THR A 17 -1.75 8.72 -40.99
CA THR A 17 -1.91 9.20 -39.60
C THR A 17 -1.01 8.40 -38.66
N LEU A 18 0.14 8.98 -38.30
CA LEU A 18 0.95 8.51 -37.19
C LEU A 18 0.16 8.69 -35.87
N LEU A 19 -0.36 7.63 -35.35
CA LEU A 19 -0.82 7.58 -33.96
C LEU A 19 0.41 7.71 -33.05
N LEU A 20 0.71 8.92 -32.61
CA LEU A 20 1.64 9.17 -31.52
C LEU A 20 1.02 8.58 -30.24
N ASN A 21 1.38 7.33 -29.93
CA ASN A 21 1.23 6.81 -28.60
C ASN A 21 2.10 7.66 -27.67
N SER A 22 1.49 8.68 -27.06
CA SER A 22 2.09 9.43 -25.99
C SER A 22 2.30 8.47 -24.81
N CYS A 23 3.50 7.89 -24.73
CA CYS A 23 4.00 7.28 -23.53
C CYS A 23 4.09 8.40 -22.49
N GLN A 24 3.07 8.53 -21.63
CA GLN A 24 3.18 9.38 -20.46
C GLN A 24 4.26 8.77 -19.57
N THR A 25 5.48 9.26 -19.72
CA THR A 25 6.55 9.08 -18.75
C THR A 25 6.08 9.80 -17.48
N THR A 26 5.46 9.07 -16.56
CA THR A 26 5.28 9.54 -15.19
C THR A 26 6.66 9.68 -14.58
N THR A 27 7.17 10.90 -14.59
CA THR A 27 8.35 11.31 -13.84
C THR A 27 8.03 11.06 -12.36
N SER A 28 8.57 9.98 -11.80
CA SER A 28 8.46 9.68 -10.37
C SER A 28 9.46 10.55 -9.60
N GLY A 29 9.16 11.84 -9.49
CA GLY A 29 9.58 12.63 -8.36
C GLY A 29 8.71 12.21 -7.19
N GLY A 30 9.28 11.84 -6.06
CA GLY A 30 8.55 11.37 -4.89
C GLY A 30 7.55 12.43 -4.41
N THR A 31 6.32 12.35 -4.91
CA THR A 31 5.23 13.19 -4.44
C THR A 31 4.92 12.81 -3.00
N SER A 32 5.07 13.77 -2.10
CA SER A 32 4.58 13.64 -0.72
C SER A 32 3.06 13.56 -0.76
N GLY A 33 2.48 12.59 -0.06
CA GLY A 33 1.03 12.37 -0.02
C GLY A 33 0.58 11.85 1.34
N THR A 34 -0.73 11.82 1.56
CA THR A 34 -1.30 11.20 2.76
C THR A 34 -1.57 9.72 2.53
N ALA A 35 -1.49 8.92 3.59
CA ALA A 35 -1.82 7.50 3.52
C ALA A 35 -3.32 7.26 3.24
N PHE A 36 -4.15 8.25 3.47
CA PHE A 36 -5.59 8.18 3.22
C PHE A 36 -5.92 7.97 1.73
N SER A 37 -5.27 8.72 0.85
CA SER A 37 -5.50 8.63 -0.60
C SER A 37 -4.71 7.51 -1.27
N PHE A 38 -3.71 6.95 -0.60
CA PHE A 38 -2.80 5.97 -1.19
C PHE A 38 -3.52 4.63 -1.45
N ASP A 39 -3.47 4.21 -2.71
CA ASP A 39 -4.08 2.97 -3.19
C ASP A 39 -3.07 2.16 -4.01
N PRO A 40 -2.34 1.20 -3.40
CA PRO A 40 -1.35 0.43 -4.12
C PRO A 40 -2.01 -0.46 -5.18
N PRO A 41 -1.41 -0.59 -6.38
CA PRO A 41 -1.81 -1.62 -7.31
C PRO A 41 -1.61 -3.00 -6.68
N VAL A 42 -2.46 -3.96 -7.06
CA VAL A 42 -2.37 -5.33 -6.57
C VAL A 42 -2.43 -6.32 -7.73
N THR A 43 -1.54 -7.31 -7.69
CA THR A 43 -1.62 -8.50 -8.54
C THR A 43 -2.19 -9.66 -7.72
N LYS A 44 -3.19 -10.34 -8.25
CA LYS A 44 -3.77 -11.52 -7.60
C LYS A 44 -2.70 -12.63 -7.54
N PRO A 45 -2.53 -13.32 -6.39
CA PRO A 45 -1.63 -14.46 -6.30
C PRO A 45 -2.12 -15.62 -7.16
N SER A 46 -1.18 -16.31 -7.80
CA SER A 46 -1.44 -17.56 -8.52
C SER A 46 -1.59 -18.73 -7.54
N ASN A 47 -0.78 -18.71 -6.47
CA ASN A 47 -0.84 -19.67 -5.37
C ASN A 47 -0.96 -18.92 -4.02
N PRO A 48 -2.17 -18.81 -3.45
CA PRO A 48 -2.36 -18.14 -2.16
C PRO A 48 -1.55 -18.75 -1.00
N SER A 49 -1.12 -20.02 -1.13
CA SER A 49 -0.30 -20.69 -0.11
C SER A 49 1.17 -20.25 -0.13
N ALA A 50 1.63 -19.73 -1.26
CA ALA A 50 3.01 -19.24 -1.45
C ALA A 50 3.17 -17.76 -1.05
N VAL A 51 2.07 -17.06 -0.70
CA VAL A 51 2.10 -15.65 -0.32
C VAL A 51 2.90 -15.46 0.96
N LYS A 52 3.76 -14.44 0.95
CA LYS A 52 4.55 -13.97 2.10
C LYS A 52 4.44 -12.46 2.23
N VAL A 53 4.46 -11.96 3.47
CA VAL A 53 4.62 -10.53 3.76
C VAL A 53 6.07 -10.28 4.13
N ARG A 54 6.69 -9.26 3.53
CA ARG A 54 8.05 -8.83 3.82
C ARG A 54 8.05 -7.37 4.22
N ILE A 55 8.73 -7.06 5.31
CA ILE A 55 8.80 -5.72 5.90
C ILE A 55 10.25 -5.29 5.96
N SER A 56 10.55 -4.20 5.27
CA SER A 56 11.83 -3.48 5.38
C SER A 56 11.69 -2.38 6.42
N THR A 57 12.44 -2.50 7.53
CA THR A 57 12.36 -1.51 8.61
C THR A 57 13.14 -0.24 8.31
N SER A 58 14.25 -0.31 7.57
CA SER A 58 15.03 0.89 7.20
C SER A 58 14.34 1.71 6.12
N ALA A 59 13.75 1.05 5.12
CA ALA A 59 13.04 1.73 4.03
C ALA A 59 11.59 2.08 4.40
N GLN A 60 11.06 1.55 5.50
CA GLN A 60 9.65 1.65 5.89
C GLN A 60 8.71 1.21 4.74
N ARG A 61 8.96 0.00 4.22
CA ARG A 61 8.21 -0.59 3.11
C ARG A 61 7.68 -1.96 3.50
N LEU A 62 6.51 -2.27 2.97
CA LEU A 62 5.90 -3.59 3.04
C LEU A 62 5.70 -4.12 1.62
N TYR A 63 6.04 -5.38 1.43
CA TYR A 63 5.83 -6.11 0.18
C TYR A 63 5.04 -7.38 0.46
N VAL A 64 4.00 -7.62 -0.33
CA VAL A 64 3.37 -8.93 -0.42
C VAL A 64 3.96 -9.63 -1.64
N THR A 65 4.49 -10.83 -1.45
CA THR A 65 5.22 -11.53 -2.51
C THR A 65 4.71 -12.96 -2.69
N GLU A 66 4.87 -13.49 -3.92
CA GLU A 66 4.75 -14.90 -4.27
C GLU A 66 6.05 -15.31 -4.96
N GLY A 67 6.90 -16.08 -4.26
CA GLY A 67 8.30 -16.23 -4.68
C GLY A 67 9.01 -14.88 -4.72
N ASP A 68 9.61 -14.56 -5.86
CA ASP A 68 10.28 -13.27 -6.10
C ASP A 68 9.35 -12.21 -6.72
N LYS A 69 8.14 -12.59 -7.11
CA LYS A 69 7.15 -11.69 -7.67
C LYS A 69 6.52 -10.84 -6.57
N VAL A 70 6.60 -9.51 -6.69
CA VAL A 70 5.90 -8.58 -5.82
C VAL A 70 4.46 -8.42 -6.31
N LEU A 71 3.51 -8.75 -5.45
CA LEU A 71 2.08 -8.66 -5.70
C LEU A 71 1.50 -7.32 -5.26
N LEU A 72 2.08 -6.72 -4.21
CA LEU A 72 1.73 -5.43 -3.66
C LEU A 72 2.96 -4.83 -2.97
N ALA A 73 3.16 -3.52 -3.11
CA ALA A 73 4.17 -2.77 -2.38
C ALA A 73 3.55 -1.50 -1.80
N SER A 74 3.93 -1.13 -0.56
CA SER A 74 3.36 0.02 0.13
C SER A 74 4.34 0.65 1.10
N PRO A 75 4.36 1.99 1.23
CA PRO A 75 4.94 2.66 2.38
C PRO A 75 4.18 2.27 3.65
N VAL A 76 4.90 2.17 4.76
CA VAL A 76 4.34 1.82 6.08
C VAL A 76 5.08 2.58 7.18
N ALA A 77 4.50 2.67 8.38
CA ALA A 77 5.22 3.12 9.56
C ALA A 77 5.59 1.92 10.44
N VAL A 78 6.83 1.90 10.93
CA VAL A 78 7.40 0.82 11.75
C VAL A 78 7.73 1.31 13.16
N GLY A 79 8.18 0.40 14.02
CA GLY A 79 8.59 0.68 15.39
C GLY A 79 9.77 1.65 15.47
N LYS A 80 9.67 2.60 16.42
CA LYS A 80 10.78 3.51 16.77
C LYS A 80 11.96 2.76 17.39
N ALA A 81 13.13 3.37 17.46
CA ALA A 81 14.35 2.73 17.97
C ALA A 81 14.19 2.15 19.39
N SER A 82 13.43 2.82 20.28
CA SER A 82 13.16 2.34 21.64
C SER A 82 12.11 1.23 21.73
N SER A 83 11.41 0.93 20.64
CA SER A 83 10.40 -0.12 20.55
C SER A 83 10.34 -0.61 19.10
N PRO A 84 11.37 -1.31 18.61
CA PRO A 84 11.48 -1.68 17.22
C PRO A 84 10.43 -2.73 16.83
N THR A 85 10.09 -2.77 15.56
CA THR A 85 9.34 -3.90 15.00
C THR A 85 10.23 -5.14 15.08
N PRO A 86 9.76 -6.23 15.72
CA PRO A 86 10.57 -7.43 15.93
C PRO A 86 11.07 -8.02 14.63
N ALA A 87 12.39 -8.07 14.46
CA ALA A 87 13.04 -8.67 13.29
C ALA A 87 12.93 -10.20 13.33
N GLY A 88 13.01 -10.84 12.16
CA GLY A 88 12.98 -12.29 12.03
C GLY A 88 11.85 -12.80 11.15
N THR A 89 11.69 -14.12 11.16
CA THR A 89 10.61 -14.81 10.42
C THR A 89 9.52 -15.22 11.38
N HIS A 90 8.36 -14.63 11.20
CA HIS A 90 7.16 -14.85 11.97
C HIS A 90 6.04 -15.42 11.10
N ARG A 91 4.87 -15.65 11.68
CA ARG A 91 3.64 -16.02 10.95
C ARG A 91 2.48 -15.20 11.47
N ILE A 92 1.51 -14.93 10.60
CA ILE A 92 0.23 -14.35 11.05
C ILE A 92 -0.42 -15.37 12.00
N MET A 93 -0.63 -14.96 13.26
CA MET A 93 -1.21 -15.81 14.31
C MET A 93 -2.72 -15.61 14.44
N SER A 94 -3.20 -14.39 14.21
CA SER A 94 -4.63 -14.07 14.24
C SER A 94 -4.95 -12.93 13.27
N LYS A 95 -6.21 -12.89 12.84
CA LYS A 95 -6.76 -11.83 11.99
C LYS A 95 -8.07 -11.35 12.58
N THR A 96 -8.21 -10.04 12.76
CA THR A 96 -9.44 -9.42 13.29
C THR A 96 -9.72 -8.14 12.48
N ARG A 97 -10.87 -8.11 11.81
CA ARG A 97 -11.23 -6.95 10.97
C ARG A 97 -11.39 -5.68 11.78
N HIS A 98 -12.12 -5.73 12.88
CA HIS A 98 -12.46 -4.59 13.75
C HIS A 98 -11.86 -4.75 15.13
N ARG A 99 -10.54 -4.65 15.25
CA ARG A 99 -9.86 -4.65 16.53
C ARG A 99 -9.78 -3.23 17.09
N ARG A 100 -9.84 -3.11 18.41
CA ARG A 100 -9.53 -1.87 19.14
C ARG A 100 -8.26 -2.02 19.95
N ARG A 101 -7.55 -0.92 20.11
CA ARG A 101 -6.40 -0.83 20.99
C ARG A 101 -6.87 -0.95 22.44
N VAL A 102 -6.19 -1.78 23.22
CA VAL A 102 -6.50 -1.99 24.65
C VAL A 102 -5.56 -1.21 25.56
N SER A 103 -4.35 -0.87 25.12
CA SER A 103 -3.33 -0.19 25.91
C SER A 103 -3.49 1.33 25.88
N SER A 104 -3.28 2.00 27.02
CA SER A 104 -3.15 3.45 27.14
C SER A 104 -1.75 3.94 26.70
N PRO A 105 -1.63 5.21 26.22
CA PRO A 105 -2.72 6.07 25.75
C PRO A 105 -3.32 5.53 24.45
N GLY A 106 -4.57 5.90 24.14
CA GLY A 106 -5.25 5.54 22.89
C GLY A 106 -6.08 4.25 22.99
N ALA A 107 -6.40 3.77 24.19
CA ALA A 107 -7.38 2.70 24.39
C ALA A 107 -8.70 3.04 23.68
N GLY A 108 -9.30 2.03 23.02
CA GLY A 108 -10.51 2.19 22.22
C GLY A 108 -10.30 2.63 20.77
N TYR A 109 -9.11 3.09 20.38
CA TYR A 109 -8.82 3.47 18.99
C TYR A 109 -8.84 2.27 18.05
N PRO A 110 -9.30 2.44 16.79
CA PRO A 110 -9.39 1.34 15.84
C PRO A 110 -8.01 0.88 15.37
N MET A 111 -7.85 -0.42 15.30
CA MET A 111 -6.72 -1.11 14.68
C MET A 111 -7.29 -2.04 13.61
N THR A 112 -7.96 -1.43 12.63
CA THR A 112 -8.72 -2.13 11.58
C THR A 112 -7.80 -2.98 10.71
N TYR A 113 -8.29 -4.13 10.25
CA TYR A 113 -7.53 -5.13 9.51
C TYR A 113 -6.30 -5.63 10.26
N TRP A 114 -6.48 -5.91 11.56
CA TRP A 114 -5.43 -6.42 12.43
C TRP A 114 -4.97 -7.82 12.02
N MET A 115 -3.67 -7.99 11.94
CA MET A 115 -2.97 -9.25 11.72
C MET A 115 -1.81 -9.33 12.71
N SER A 116 -1.95 -10.13 13.78
CA SER A 116 -0.85 -10.34 14.73
C SER A 116 0.23 -11.24 14.13
N PHE A 117 1.51 -11.02 14.47
CA PHE A 117 2.59 -11.86 13.95
C PHE A 117 3.66 -12.27 14.96
N TYR A 118 4.16 -11.49 15.83
CA TYR A 118 5.20 -11.84 16.80
C TYR A 118 4.60 -12.30 18.14
N SER A 119 3.60 -11.56 18.58
CA SER A 119 2.79 -11.86 19.75
C SER A 119 1.41 -11.23 19.59
N ALA A 120 0.52 -11.42 20.55
CA ALA A 120 -0.81 -10.79 20.54
C ALA A 120 -0.76 -9.26 20.61
N ALA A 121 0.38 -8.68 21.03
CA ALA A 121 0.60 -7.23 21.14
C ALA A 121 1.19 -6.59 19.88
N TYR A 122 1.80 -7.40 18.98
CA TYR A 122 2.45 -6.93 17.77
C TYR A 122 1.65 -7.33 16.53
N GLY A 123 1.38 -6.39 15.66
CA GLY A 123 0.59 -6.67 14.46
C GLY A 123 0.77 -5.63 13.37
N MET A 124 0.30 -6.00 12.20
CA MET A 124 0.07 -5.11 11.06
C MET A 124 -1.40 -4.69 11.09
N HIS A 125 -1.68 -3.41 10.88
CA HIS A 125 -3.04 -2.89 10.88
C HIS A 125 -3.12 -1.52 10.21
N TRP A 126 -4.32 -1.03 9.92
CA TRP A 126 -4.50 0.36 9.53
C TRP A 126 -4.01 1.33 10.61
N GLY A 127 -3.41 2.45 10.20
CA GLY A 127 -3.05 3.57 11.08
C GLY A 127 -2.38 4.69 10.30
N PHE A 128 -2.29 5.85 10.93
CA PHE A 128 -1.58 6.99 10.34
C PHE A 128 -0.11 6.64 10.09
N VAL A 129 0.34 6.93 8.86
CA VAL A 129 1.71 6.67 8.40
C VAL A 129 2.52 7.95 8.48
N LYS A 130 3.77 7.82 8.90
CA LYS A 130 4.73 8.92 8.99
C LYS A 130 6.02 8.53 8.26
N PRO A 131 6.77 9.50 7.71
CA PRO A 131 8.00 9.21 6.96
C PRO A 131 9.19 8.78 7.85
N TYR A 132 8.94 8.52 9.11
CA TYR A 132 9.92 8.07 10.10
C TYR A 132 9.34 6.99 11.02
N PRO A 133 10.19 6.14 11.64
CA PRO A 133 9.74 5.14 12.62
C PRO A 133 9.03 5.80 13.81
N CYS A 134 7.76 5.44 14.06
CA CYS A 134 6.94 6.17 15.04
C CYS A 134 6.02 5.27 15.88
N THR A 135 6.03 3.96 15.67
CA THR A 135 5.15 3.05 16.40
C THR A 135 5.84 2.43 17.62
N ALA A 136 5.08 1.71 18.45
CA ALA A 136 5.60 0.89 19.54
C ALA A 136 5.83 -0.57 19.08
N GLY A 137 6.25 -0.77 17.83
CA GLY A 137 6.60 -2.06 17.25
C GLY A 137 5.58 -2.62 16.26
N CYS A 138 4.33 -2.14 16.24
CA CYS A 138 3.37 -2.49 15.20
C CYS A 138 3.76 -1.89 13.83
N VAL A 139 3.22 -2.47 12.76
CA VAL A 139 3.34 -1.93 11.41
C VAL A 139 2.03 -1.26 11.03
N ARG A 140 2.04 0.07 10.86
CA ARG A 140 0.86 0.81 10.41
C ARG A 140 0.86 0.92 8.89
N MET A 141 -0.28 0.65 8.30
CA MET A 141 -0.50 0.67 6.86
C MET A 141 -1.57 1.70 6.48
N PRO A 142 -1.48 2.29 5.28
CA PRO A 142 -2.62 2.97 4.66
C PRO A 142 -3.88 2.09 4.66
N LEU A 143 -5.07 2.68 4.71
CA LEU A 143 -6.33 1.94 4.85
C LEU A 143 -6.52 0.91 3.73
N LYS A 144 -6.36 1.32 2.48
CA LYS A 144 -6.54 0.43 1.33
C LYS A 144 -5.44 -0.64 1.25
N THR A 145 -4.22 -0.31 1.66
CA THR A 145 -3.14 -1.31 1.82
C THR A 145 -3.53 -2.34 2.88
N ALA A 146 -3.96 -1.90 4.06
CA ALA A 146 -4.32 -2.80 5.16
C ALA A 146 -5.43 -3.78 4.75
N LYS A 147 -6.46 -3.28 4.05
CA LYS A 147 -7.52 -4.12 3.49
C LYS A 147 -6.97 -5.16 2.50
N LYS A 148 -6.18 -4.72 1.52
CA LYS A 148 -5.62 -5.60 0.48
C LYS A 148 -4.70 -6.67 1.07
N VAL A 149 -3.81 -6.30 1.99
CA VAL A 149 -2.92 -7.26 2.68
C VAL A 149 -3.74 -8.23 3.53
N PHE A 150 -4.78 -7.73 4.22
CA PHE A 150 -5.68 -8.58 4.98
C PHE A 150 -6.38 -9.60 4.07
N ASP A 151 -6.89 -9.19 2.92
CA ASP A 151 -7.61 -10.08 1.99
C ASP A 151 -6.68 -11.10 1.31
N MET A 152 -5.41 -10.73 1.04
CA MET A 152 -4.42 -11.60 0.37
C MET A 152 -3.74 -12.61 1.30
N THR A 153 -3.87 -12.46 2.62
CA THR A 153 -3.17 -13.28 3.62
C THR A 153 -4.14 -14.12 4.44
N ARG A 154 -3.60 -15.13 5.13
CA ARG A 154 -4.34 -16.00 6.06
C ARG A 154 -3.53 -16.21 7.33
N VAL A 155 -4.14 -16.77 8.37
CA VAL A 155 -3.42 -17.29 9.51
C VAL A 155 -2.40 -18.33 9.03
N GLY A 156 -1.18 -18.25 9.53
CA GLY A 156 -0.03 -19.05 9.07
C GLY A 156 0.78 -18.39 7.95
N THR A 157 0.30 -17.33 7.25
CA THR A 157 1.10 -16.62 6.25
C THR A 157 2.41 -16.11 6.86
N PRO A 158 3.58 -16.40 6.24
CA PRO A 158 4.87 -15.91 6.73
C PRO A 158 4.96 -14.39 6.70
N VAL A 159 5.49 -13.80 7.78
CA VAL A 159 5.83 -12.38 7.91
C VAL A 159 7.32 -12.28 8.20
N ILE A 160 8.08 -11.75 7.26
CA ILE A 160 9.54 -11.66 7.32
C ILE A 160 9.91 -10.20 7.53
N VAL A 161 10.47 -9.89 8.69
CA VAL A 161 10.87 -8.55 9.08
C VAL A 161 12.40 -8.47 9.03
N THR A 162 12.92 -7.62 8.15
CA THR A 162 14.35 -7.43 7.94
C THR A 162 14.70 -5.93 7.93
N ARG A 163 15.97 -5.62 8.10
CA ARG A 163 16.44 -4.23 7.95
C ARG A 163 16.19 -3.72 6.53
N SER A 164 16.45 -4.53 5.51
CA SER A 164 16.28 -4.18 4.10
C SER A 164 15.76 -5.40 3.31
N THR A 165 15.20 -5.13 2.14
CA THR A 165 14.74 -6.13 1.17
C THR A 165 15.35 -5.85 -0.21
N PRO A 166 15.43 -6.86 -1.11
CA PRO A 166 15.96 -6.65 -2.47
C PRO A 166 15.17 -5.62 -3.29
N TRP A 167 13.93 -5.37 -2.93
CA TRP A 167 13.05 -4.46 -3.69
C TRP A 167 13.14 -3.00 -3.23
N ASP A 168 13.86 -2.69 -2.15
CA ASP A 168 13.92 -1.33 -1.58
C ASP A 168 14.50 -0.33 -2.57
N SER A 169 15.59 -0.70 -3.29
CA SER A 169 16.24 0.14 -4.29
C SER A 169 15.54 0.20 -5.65
N SER A 170 14.55 -0.64 -5.89
CA SER A 170 13.82 -0.74 -7.15
C SER A 170 12.37 -0.30 -7.00
N ILE A 171 11.47 -1.22 -6.65
CA ILE A 171 10.04 -0.94 -6.45
C ILE A 171 9.85 0.03 -5.28
N GLY A 172 10.55 -0.20 -4.16
CA GLY A 172 10.43 0.62 -2.95
C GLY A 172 10.85 2.07 -3.14
N ALA A 173 11.90 2.31 -3.94
CA ALA A 173 12.38 3.67 -4.23
C ALA A 173 11.38 4.51 -5.06
N ARG A 174 10.50 3.86 -5.81
CA ARG A 174 9.46 4.53 -6.61
C ARG A 174 8.16 4.78 -5.84
N LEU A 175 8.01 4.22 -4.64
CA LEU A 175 6.84 4.48 -3.82
C LEU A 175 6.88 5.90 -3.25
N PRO A 176 5.74 6.56 -3.10
CA PRO A 176 5.68 7.89 -2.51
C PRO A 176 6.13 7.88 -1.05
N THR A 177 6.54 9.04 -0.57
CA THR A 177 6.67 9.29 0.87
C THR A 177 5.32 9.70 1.40
N LEU A 178 4.78 8.94 2.39
CA LEU A 178 3.51 9.24 3.00
C LEU A 178 3.72 9.92 4.35
N ASP A 179 3.01 11.02 4.58
CA ASP A 179 3.01 11.74 5.84
C ASP A 179 1.60 12.20 6.20
N ASP A 180 1.06 11.59 7.24
CA ASP A 180 -0.23 11.97 7.82
C ASP A 180 -0.07 12.97 8.99
N SER A 181 1.14 13.46 9.28
CA SER A 181 1.37 14.40 10.39
C SER A 181 0.63 15.72 10.26
N PRO A 182 0.44 16.29 9.05
CA PRO A 182 -0.32 17.53 8.88
C PRO A 182 -1.83 17.37 9.03
N LEU A 183 -2.34 16.13 9.01
CA LEU A 183 -3.78 15.89 9.12
C LEU A 183 -4.26 16.18 10.55
N PRO A 184 -5.46 16.79 10.72
CA PRO A 184 -6.04 17.00 12.03
C PRO A 184 -6.32 15.65 12.71
N ASN A 185 -6.21 15.62 14.04
CA ASN A 185 -6.61 14.46 14.80
C ASN A 185 -8.12 14.26 14.68
N PRO A 186 -8.61 13.08 14.31
CA PRO A 186 -10.04 12.82 14.34
C PRO A 186 -10.59 12.95 15.76
N PRO A 187 -11.86 13.39 15.93
CA PRO A 187 -12.47 13.46 17.24
C PRO A 187 -12.43 12.11 17.99
N ASP A 188 -12.10 12.17 19.26
CA ASP A 188 -11.96 10.97 20.10
C ASP A 188 -13.26 10.14 20.13
N GLY A 189 -14.40 10.78 20.22
CA GLY A 189 -15.71 10.12 20.15
C GLY A 189 -15.96 9.39 18.84
N TYR A 190 -15.55 9.97 17.70
CA TYR A 190 -15.63 9.31 16.40
C TYR A 190 -14.71 8.07 16.36
N MET A 191 -13.47 8.21 16.79
CA MET A 191 -12.50 7.11 16.79
C MET A 191 -12.92 5.94 17.69
N LYS A 192 -13.67 6.21 18.76
CA LYS A 192 -14.20 5.19 19.68
C LYS A 192 -15.57 4.65 19.29
N SER A 193 -16.27 5.28 18.33
CA SER A 193 -17.59 4.83 17.86
C SER A 193 -17.50 3.66 16.89
N SER A 194 -18.62 2.94 16.69
CA SER A 194 -18.74 1.91 15.65
C SER A 194 -18.68 2.49 14.23
N LYS A 195 -19.07 3.78 14.07
CA LYS A 195 -19.07 4.47 12.79
C LYS A 195 -17.69 4.47 12.11
N VAL A 196 -16.58 4.55 12.86
CA VAL A 196 -15.25 4.53 12.29
C VAL A 196 -14.97 3.26 11.48
N PHE A 197 -15.44 2.11 11.94
CA PHE A 197 -15.28 0.86 11.20
C PHE A 197 -16.16 0.81 9.94
N ALA A 198 -17.42 1.26 10.05
CA ALA A 198 -18.33 1.30 8.92
C ALA A 198 -17.80 2.25 7.81
N ASP A 199 -17.28 3.40 8.19
CA ASP A 199 -16.67 4.35 7.24
C ASP A 199 -15.43 3.73 6.57
N GLN A 200 -14.56 3.08 7.34
CA GLN A 200 -13.36 2.43 6.80
C GLN A 200 -13.67 1.27 5.86
N GLU A 201 -14.70 0.49 6.11
CA GLU A 201 -15.14 -0.56 5.19
C GLU A 201 -15.61 -0.01 3.84
N GLN A 202 -16.18 1.20 3.85
CA GLN A 202 -16.57 1.94 2.65
C GLN A 202 -15.40 2.68 1.99
N GLY A 203 -14.17 2.52 2.49
CA GLY A 203 -13.00 3.27 2.02
C GLY A 203 -13.03 4.75 2.39
N LYS A 204 -13.89 5.14 3.33
CA LYS A 204 -14.00 6.48 3.86
C LYS A 204 -13.25 6.59 5.18
N MET A 205 -12.89 7.82 5.52
CA MET A 205 -12.30 8.16 6.80
C MET A 205 -12.98 9.40 7.34
N TRP A 206 -12.61 9.80 8.57
CA TRP A 206 -12.91 11.10 9.09
C TRP A 206 -12.66 12.16 8.01
N ASN A 207 -13.65 12.99 7.75
CA ASN A 207 -13.55 14.06 6.76
C ASN A 207 -12.55 15.11 7.25
N PHE A 208 -11.47 15.28 6.53
CA PHE A 208 -10.41 16.25 6.81
C PHE A 208 -10.64 17.59 6.07
N ASN A 209 -11.80 17.77 5.42
CA ASN A 209 -12.17 19.01 4.73
C ASN A 209 -12.78 20.03 5.71
#